data_a9b71bd1c7a122708adec39640572026
#
_entry.id   a9b71bd1c7a122708adec39640572026
#
_cell.length_a   1.000
_cell.length_b   1.000
_cell.length_c   1.000
_cell.angle_alpha   90.00
_cell.angle_beta   90.00
_cell.angle_gamma   90.00
#
_symmetry.space_group_name_H-M   'P 1'
#
loop_
_entity.id
_entity.type
_entity.pdbx_description
1 polymer ?
#
loop_
_entity_poly.entity_id
_entity_poly.type
_entity_poly.pdbx_seq_one_letter_code
_entity_poly.pdbx_strand_id
1 'polypeptide(L)'
;MEPIVSKRWLLARMYEPNLVIVDCRFELGRPEAGSAAYDAAHIPGAVYLDLEEDLSAPVTEHGGRHPLPAPDTLAARFARAGIGNATRVVAYDDQGGMNASRLWWLLRWLGHDDVYVMDEGFAAWQAGGYPVTAERRTVVPAAFTPSLRPHMLAGVEDVRRALGDPGVLLVDSRAADRFAGLQEPLDVKAGHIPGAINRFWKQVQGDNGSWKSDGELREQLAPVIAAMDEGREAIVYCGSGVSACPNVLALHRLGYPQVKLYAGSWSDWISYPENPIATNEE
;
A
#
# COMPACT_ATOMS: atom_id res chain seq x y z
N MET A 1 3.03 -16.89 -4.53
CA MET A 1 3.91 -16.80 -3.32
C MET A 1 3.13 -16.04 -2.26
N GLU A 2 3.13 -16.49 -1.00
CA GLU A 2 2.44 -15.81 0.11
C GLU A 2 3.12 -14.47 0.42
N PRO A 3 2.49 -13.32 0.20
CA PRO A 3 3.13 -12.01 0.38
C PRO A 3 3.13 -11.53 1.83
N ILE A 4 2.53 -12.28 2.75
CA ILE A 4 2.40 -11.96 4.16
C ILE A 4 3.17 -12.99 4.96
N VAL A 5 4.03 -12.53 5.89
CA VAL A 5 4.83 -13.40 6.75
C VAL A 5 4.54 -13.15 8.22
N SER A 6 4.52 -14.20 9.02
CA SER A 6 4.32 -14.07 10.45
C SER A 6 5.55 -13.48 11.15
N LYS A 7 5.32 -12.85 12.31
CA LYS A 7 6.41 -12.39 13.20
C LYS A 7 7.38 -13.52 13.59
N ARG A 8 6.91 -14.76 13.71
CA ARG A 8 7.78 -15.93 13.97
C ARG A 8 8.67 -16.26 12.78
N TRP A 9 8.12 -16.16 11.57
CA TRP A 9 8.88 -16.37 10.35
C TRP A 9 10.00 -15.32 10.24
N LEU A 10 9.71 -14.05 10.54
CA LEU A 10 10.69 -12.98 10.53
C LEU A 10 11.72 -13.16 11.63
N LEU A 11 11.32 -13.47 12.87
CA LEU A 11 12.24 -13.73 13.98
C LEU A 11 13.30 -14.80 13.63
N ALA A 12 12.87 -15.88 12.98
CA ALA A 12 13.78 -16.96 12.59
C ALA A 12 14.80 -16.56 11.50
N ARG A 13 14.58 -15.43 10.79
CA ARG A 13 15.35 -15.02 9.61
C ARG A 13 15.96 -13.63 9.70
N MET A 14 15.65 -12.87 10.76
CA MET A 14 16.00 -11.44 10.84
C MET A 14 17.51 -11.14 10.73
N TYR A 15 18.36 -12.14 10.89
CA TYR A 15 19.80 -12.02 10.74
C TYR A 15 20.34 -12.65 9.43
N GLU A 16 19.47 -13.05 8.49
CA GLU A 16 19.91 -13.51 7.16
C GLU A 16 20.58 -12.35 6.41
N PRO A 17 21.77 -12.56 5.79
CA PRO A 17 22.58 -11.48 5.25
C PRO A 17 21.94 -10.75 4.06
N ASN A 18 21.01 -11.41 3.36
CA ASN A 18 20.28 -10.82 2.22
C ASN A 18 18.88 -10.33 2.58
N LEU A 19 18.54 -10.24 3.87
CA LEU A 19 17.27 -9.71 4.34
C LEU A 19 17.41 -8.24 4.76
N VAL A 20 16.51 -7.39 4.26
CA VAL A 20 16.30 -6.02 4.73
C VAL A 20 14.91 -5.92 5.34
N ILE A 21 14.87 -5.54 6.60
CA ILE A 21 13.62 -5.26 7.33
C ILE A 21 13.37 -3.75 7.22
N VAL A 22 12.14 -3.35 6.88
CA VAL A 22 11.79 -1.94 6.71
C VAL A 22 10.66 -1.56 7.64
N ASP A 23 10.92 -0.57 8.48
CA ASP A 23 9.92 0.10 9.31
C ASP A 23 9.22 1.18 8.47
N CYS A 24 7.91 1.03 8.27
CA CYS A 24 7.07 1.94 7.52
C CYS A 24 6.05 2.66 8.43
N ARG A 25 6.28 2.72 9.74
CA ARG A 25 5.38 3.44 10.66
C ARG A 25 5.32 4.91 10.29
N PHE A 26 4.10 5.44 10.22
CA PHE A 26 3.83 6.81 9.81
C PHE A 26 2.51 7.26 10.44
N GLU A 27 2.37 8.54 10.72
CA GLU A 27 1.13 9.12 11.22
C GLU A 27 0.79 10.38 10.41
N LEU A 28 -0.33 10.35 9.70
CA LEU A 28 -0.77 11.47 8.87
C LEU A 28 -0.99 12.74 9.72
N GLY A 29 -0.41 13.86 9.29
CA GLY A 29 -0.44 15.13 10.01
C GLY A 29 0.55 15.25 11.18
N ARG A 30 1.40 14.22 11.37
CA ARG A 30 2.49 14.23 12.35
C ARG A 30 3.78 13.68 11.71
N PRO A 31 4.46 14.45 10.85
CA PRO A 31 5.54 13.96 9.99
C PRO A 31 6.70 13.30 10.76
N GLU A 32 6.99 13.77 12.01
CA GLU A 32 8.07 13.20 12.82
C GLU A 32 7.65 11.95 13.63
N ALA A 33 6.37 11.59 13.64
CA ALA A 33 5.90 10.53 14.55
C ALA A 33 6.47 9.15 14.18
N GLY A 34 6.58 8.84 12.88
CA GLY A 34 7.13 7.57 12.42
C GLY A 34 8.62 7.43 12.73
N SER A 35 9.43 8.45 12.39
CA SER A 35 10.86 8.48 12.68
C SER A 35 11.15 8.45 14.18
N ALA A 36 10.39 9.21 14.98
CA ALA A 36 10.51 9.19 16.44
C ALA A 36 10.16 7.82 17.04
N ALA A 37 9.12 7.16 16.51
CA ALA A 37 8.77 5.80 16.93
C ALA A 37 9.86 4.78 16.56
N TYR A 38 10.46 4.91 15.39
CA TYR A 38 11.61 4.09 14.98
C TYR A 38 12.81 4.32 15.90
N ASP A 39 13.15 5.57 16.21
CA ASP A 39 14.27 5.90 17.10
C ASP A 39 14.05 5.44 18.54
N ALA A 40 12.81 5.42 19.00
CA ALA A 40 12.48 4.91 20.34
C ALA A 40 12.64 3.40 20.42
N ALA A 41 12.12 2.65 19.44
CA ALA A 41 12.26 1.20 19.36
C ALA A 41 11.86 0.70 17.96
N HIS A 42 12.63 -0.24 17.40
CA HIS A 42 12.36 -0.93 16.14
C HIS A 42 12.89 -2.37 16.18
N ILE A 43 12.55 -3.17 15.17
CA ILE A 43 13.08 -4.53 15.00
C ILE A 43 14.59 -4.44 14.72
N PRO A 44 15.48 -5.18 15.44
CA PRO A 44 16.91 -5.10 15.21
C PRO A 44 17.30 -5.29 13.75
N GLY A 45 18.13 -4.37 13.25
CA GLY A 45 18.56 -4.38 11.86
C GLY A 45 17.57 -3.79 10.86
N ALA A 46 16.40 -3.32 11.28
CA ALA A 46 15.50 -2.60 10.41
C ALA A 46 16.08 -1.25 9.94
N VAL A 47 15.66 -0.81 8.78
CA VAL A 47 15.82 0.56 8.27
C VAL A 47 14.46 1.25 8.28
N TYR A 48 14.44 2.57 8.40
CA TYR A 48 13.23 3.37 8.33
C TYR A 48 13.04 3.95 6.92
N LEU A 49 11.83 3.84 6.38
CA LEU A 49 11.41 4.55 5.16
C LEU A 49 10.10 5.28 5.43
N ASP A 50 10.16 6.60 5.30
CA ASP A 50 9.02 7.48 5.51
C ASP A 50 8.07 7.46 4.32
N LEU A 51 6.74 7.53 4.59
CA LEU A 51 5.73 7.54 3.54
C LEU A 51 5.83 8.79 2.64
N GLU A 52 6.03 9.96 3.22
CA GLU A 52 6.03 11.22 2.49
C GLU A 52 7.41 11.50 1.87
N GLU A 53 8.51 11.29 2.62
CA GLU A 53 9.86 11.61 2.18
C GLU A 53 10.46 10.56 1.25
N ASP A 54 10.22 9.26 1.54
CA ASP A 54 10.86 8.17 0.81
C ASP A 54 9.94 7.48 -0.20
N LEU A 55 8.65 7.31 0.13
CA LEU A 55 7.70 6.52 -0.67
C LEU A 55 6.74 7.37 -1.50
N SER A 56 6.86 8.71 -1.43
CA SER A 56 6.07 9.65 -2.21
C SER A 56 6.95 10.69 -2.90
N ALA A 57 6.43 11.31 -3.95
CA ALA A 57 7.02 12.49 -4.56
C ALA A 57 6.46 13.77 -3.90
N PRO A 58 7.10 14.92 -4.06
CA PRO A 58 6.54 16.20 -3.64
C PRO A 58 5.14 16.43 -4.21
N VAL A 59 4.25 16.97 -3.39
CA VAL A 59 2.88 17.28 -3.80
C VAL A 59 2.90 18.40 -4.84
N THR A 60 2.10 18.23 -5.90
CA THR A 60 1.90 19.21 -6.98
C THR A 60 0.41 19.44 -7.18
N GLU A 61 0.01 20.17 -8.22
CA GLU A 61 -1.41 20.39 -8.56
C GLU A 61 -2.15 19.07 -8.80
N HIS A 62 -1.47 18.11 -9.44
CA HIS A 62 -1.99 16.78 -9.75
C HIS A 62 -1.12 15.69 -9.12
N GLY A 63 -1.59 14.44 -9.11
CA GLY A 63 -0.88 13.29 -8.54
C GLY A 63 -1.33 12.93 -7.11
N GLY A 64 -2.20 13.73 -6.51
CA GLY A 64 -2.79 13.50 -5.19
C GLY A 64 -1.86 13.84 -4.02
N ARG A 65 -2.25 13.45 -2.80
CA ARG A 65 -1.50 13.77 -1.56
C ARG A 65 -0.22 12.95 -1.37
N HIS A 66 -0.12 11.77 -1.98
CA HIS A 66 1.08 10.94 -1.96
C HIS A 66 1.47 10.57 -3.41
N PRO A 67 1.95 11.54 -4.20
CA PRO A 67 2.23 11.32 -5.61
C PRO A 67 3.25 10.19 -5.80
N LEU A 68 3.10 9.47 -6.91
CA LEU A 68 4.03 8.40 -7.24
C LEU A 68 5.40 8.98 -7.66
N PRO A 69 6.50 8.62 -6.97
CA PRO A 69 7.82 9.07 -7.39
C PRO A 69 8.23 8.47 -8.74
N ALA A 70 9.13 9.17 -9.44
CA ALA A 70 9.76 8.60 -10.63
C ALA A 70 10.50 7.29 -10.30
N PRO A 71 10.47 6.28 -11.19
CA PRO A 71 11.08 4.97 -10.95
C PRO A 71 12.54 5.02 -10.53
N ASP A 72 13.34 5.86 -11.18
CA ASP A 72 14.77 6.00 -10.87
C ASP A 72 15.01 6.64 -9.49
N THR A 73 14.10 7.55 -9.06
CA THR A 73 14.13 8.14 -7.73
C THR A 73 13.87 7.09 -6.66
N LEU A 74 12.83 6.26 -6.85
CA LEU A 74 12.55 5.13 -5.94
C LEU A 74 13.70 4.12 -5.92
N ALA A 75 14.22 3.75 -7.09
CA ALA A 75 15.35 2.84 -7.20
C ALA A 75 16.57 3.34 -6.40
N ALA A 76 16.89 4.64 -6.51
CA ALA A 76 17.98 5.25 -5.76
C ALA A 76 17.70 5.27 -4.23
N ARG A 77 16.46 5.50 -3.81
CA ARG A 77 16.06 5.47 -2.39
C ARG A 77 16.18 4.04 -1.82
N PHE A 78 15.67 3.07 -2.54
CA PHE A 78 15.78 1.66 -2.15
C PHE A 78 17.24 1.18 -2.10
N ALA A 79 18.04 1.54 -3.09
CA ALA A 79 19.47 1.24 -3.10
C ALA A 79 20.19 1.80 -1.86
N ARG A 80 19.89 3.05 -1.45
CA ARG A 80 20.43 3.67 -0.23
C ARG A 80 19.96 2.95 1.04
N ALA A 81 18.76 2.39 1.05
CA ALA A 81 18.24 1.58 2.16
C ALA A 81 18.83 0.15 2.20
N GLY A 82 19.77 -0.18 1.30
CA GLY A 82 20.38 -1.50 1.21
C GLY A 82 19.52 -2.52 0.44
N ILE A 83 18.48 -2.08 -0.25
CA ILE A 83 17.61 -2.96 -1.04
C ILE A 83 18.17 -3.03 -2.47
N GLY A 84 18.60 -4.21 -2.87
CA GLY A 84 19.03 -4.55 -4.23
C GLY A 84 18.08 -5.53 -4.90
N ASN A 85 18.31 -5.86 -6.18
CA ASN A 85 17.42 -6.76 -6.93
C ASN A 85 17.32 -8.18 -6.35
N ALA A 86 18.34 -8.65 -5.61
CA ALA A 86 18.38 -9.98 -5.00
C ALA A 86 18.09 -9.93 -3.48
N THR A 87 17.74 -8.78 -2.93
CA THR A 87 17.49 -8.61 -1.51
C THR A 87 16.07 -9.08 -1.17
N ARG A 88 15.92 -9.89 -0.12
CA ARG A 88 14.60 -10.14 0.48
C ARG A 88 14.20 -8.96 1.33
N VAL A 89 12.97 -8.47 1.17
CA VAL A 89 12.45 -7.33 1.93
C VAL A 89 11.26 -7.76 2.77
N VAL A 90 11.25 -7.36 4.05
CA VAL A 90 10.06 -7.50 4.92
C VAL A 90 9.71 -6.12 5.46
N ALA A 91 8.54 -5.62 5.09
CA ALA A 91 8.00 -4.35 5.57
C ALA A 91 7.05 -4.56 6.75
N TYR A 92 7.05 -3.63 7.70
CA TYR A 92 6.08 -3.60 8.79
C TYR A 92 5.64 -2.18 9.13
N ASP A 93 4.49 -2.06 9.77
CA ASP A 93 3.99 -0.82 10.38
C ASP A 93 3.17 -1.12 11.63
N ASP A 94 2.39 -0.15 12.12
CA ASP A 94 1.40 -0.32 13.21
C ASP A 94 -0.01 0.15 12.78
N GLN A 95 -0.22 0.35 11.48
CA GLN A 95 -1.49 0.76 10.89
C GLN A 95 -2.14 -0.36 10.07
N GLY A 96 -1.98 -1.62 10.51
CA GLY A 96 -2.59 -2.76 9.85
C GLY A 96 -1.98 -3.10 8.49
N GLY A 97 -0.69 -2.86 8.32
CA GLY A 97 0.02 -3.14 7.08
C GLY A 97 -0.28 -2.15 5.96
N MET A 98 -0.92 -1.00 6.24
CA MET A 98 -1.30 -0.02 5.22
C MET A 98 -0.09 0.59 4.52
N ASN A 99 0.88 1.08 5.29
CA ASN A 99 2.10 1.70 4.77
C ASN A 99 3.09 0.63 4.28
N ALA A 100 3.18 -0.48 4.97
CA ALA A 100 3.97 -1.64 4.55
C ALA A 100 3.49 -2.20 3.20
N SER A 101 2.17 -2.25 2.97
CA SER A 101 1.60 -2.64 1.67
C SER A 101 1.91 -1.62 0.56
N ARG A 102 2.04 -0.33 0.89
CA ARG A 102 2.48 0.69 -0.07
C ARG A 102 3.91 0.43 -0.52
N LEU A 103 4.84 0.16 0.41
CA LEU A 103 6.20 -0.23 0.07
C LEU A 103 6.25 -1.52 -0.75
N TRP A 104 5.48 -2.54 -0.33
CA TRP A 104 5.34 -3.79 -1.07
C TRP A 104 4.90 -3.54 -2.52
N TRP A 105 3.87 -2.71 -2.74
CA TRP A 105 3.36 -2.40 -4.06
C TRP A 105 4.40 -1.65 -4.91
N LEU A 106 5.12 -0.66 -4.34
CA LEU A 106 6.16 0.10 -5.03
C LEU A 106 7.30 -0.81 -5.51
N LEU A 107 7.77 -1.72 -4.65
CA LEU A 107 8.80 -2.70 -5.00
C LEU A 107 8.31 -3.66 -6.10
N ARG A 108 7.08 -4.17 -5.97
CA ARG A 108 6.45 -5.02 -6.99
C ARG A 108 6.33 -4.30 -8.34
N TRP A 109 5.89 -3.06 -8.31
CA TRP A 109 5.77 -2.22 -9.50
C TRP A 109 7.14 -2.00 -10.19
N LEU A 110 8.20 -1.85 -9.42
CA LEU A 110 9.58 -1.75 -9.92
C LEU A 110 10.21 -3.10 -10.32
N GLY A 111 9.44 -4.19 -10.28
CA GLY A 111 9.91 -5.52 -10.72
C GLY A 111 10.57 -6.37 -9.65
N HIS A 112 10.53 -5.96 -8.37
CA HIS A 112 11.10 -6.70 -7.26
C HIS A 112 10.07 -7.67 -6.67
N ASP A 113 10.40 -8.97 -6.66
CA ASP A 113 9.46 -10.03 -6.26
C ASP A 113 9.61 -10.52 -4.82
N ASP A 114 10.82 -10.49 -4.26
CA ASP A 114 11.10 -11.04 -2.92
C ASP A 114 10.80 -10.02 -1.83
N VAL A 115 9.53 -9.56 -1.78
CA VAL A 115 9.02 -8.57 -0.83
C VAL A 115 7.77 -9.07 -0.12
N TYR A 116 7.72 -8.86 1.19
CA TYR A 116 6.68 -9.34 2.10
C TYR A 116 6.23 -8.23 3.05
N VAL A 117 5.03 -8.37 3.58
CA VAL A 117 4.48 -7.58 4.69
C VAL A 117 4.42 -8.45 5.94
N MET A 118 4.91 -7.96 7.07
CA MET A 118 4.78 -8.66 8.35
C MET A 118 3.34 -8.57 8.83
N ASP A 119 2.76 -9.70 9.17
CA ASP A 119 1.45 -9.80 9.81
C ASP A 119 1.48 -9.18 11.22
N GLU A 120 0.36 -8.65 11.68
CA GLU A 120 0.10 -8.14 13.03
C GLU A 120 0.83 -6.84 13.44
N GLY A 121 1.84 -6.33 12.70
CA GLY A 121 2.53 -5.06 12.99
C GLY A 121 3.55 -5.11 14.16
N PHE A 122 4.19 -3.95 14.41
CA PHE A 122 5.26 -3.83 15.41
C PHE A 122 4.75 -3.95 16.86
N ALA A 123 3.56 -3.41 17.15
CA ALA A 123 2.98 -3.52 18.49
C ALA A 123 2.80 -4.98 18.92
N ALA A 124 2.37 -5.85 18.01
CA ALA A 124 2.24 -7.29 18.28
C ALA A 124 3.61 -8.00 18.36
N TRP A 125 4.64 -7.50 17.66
CA TRP A 125 6.02 -7.95 17.82
C TRP A 125 6.50 -7.67 19.23
N GLN A 126 6.35 -6.44 19.76
CA GLN A 126 6.73 -6.07 21.12
C GLN A 126 5.94 -6.85 22.19
N ALA A 127 4.62 -6.94 22.02
CA ALA A 127 3.75 -7.68 22.95
C ALA A 127 4.10 -9.17 23.02
N GLY A 128 4.67 -9.72 21.94
CA GLY A 128 5.20 -11.09 21.90
C GLY A 128 6.53 -11.28 22.60
N GLY A 129 7.13 -10.22 23.17
CA GLY A 129 8.44 -10.25 23.82
C GLY A 129 9.61 -10.45 22.86
N TYR A 130 9.42 -10.14 21.57
CA TYR A 130 10.48 -10.28 20.57
C TYR A 130 11.51 -9.13 20.65
N PRO A 131 12.75 -9.33 20.14
CA PRO A 131 13.82 -8.35 20.28
C PRO A 131 13.48 -6.99 19.66
N VAL A 132 13.80 -5.93 20.37
CA VAL A 132 13.72 -4.54 19.89
C VAL A 132 15.01 -3.81 20.23
N THR A 133 15.31 -2.76 19.48
CA THR A 133 16.48 -1.90 19.69
C THR A 133 16.14 -0.46 19.32
N ALA A 134 16.90 0.50 19.85
CA ALA A 134 16.97 1.88 19.40
C ALA A 134 18.23 2.15 18.55
N GLU A 135 19.08 1.15 18.34
CA GLU A 135 20.32 1.29 17.59
C GLU A 135 20.08 1.25 16.08
N ARG A 136 20.36 2.35 15.40
CA ARG A 136 20.30 2.41 13.92
C ARG A 136 21.42 1.56 13.30
N ARG A 137 21.07 0.67 12.39
CA ARG A 137 22.07 -0.10 11.64
C ARG A 137 22.85 0.81 10.68
N THR A 138 24.14 0.51 10.48
CA THR A 138 24.88 1.05 9.34
C THR A 138 24.42 0.34 8.07
N VAL A 139 23.90 1.09 7.12
CA VAL A 139 23.43 0.56 5.84
C VAL A 139 24.55 0.59 4.81
N VAL A 140 24.80 -0.53 4.17
CA VAL A 140 25.65 -0.59 2.97
C VAL A 140 24.70 -0.45 1.75
N PRO A 141 24.85 0.60 0.95
CA PRO A 141 24.00 0.76 -0.24
C PRO A 141 24.15 -0.43 -1.20
N ALA A 142 23.02 -0.83 -1.80
CA ALA A 142 22.98 -1.90 -2.79
C ALA A 142 22.77 -1.31 -4.20
N ALA A 143 22.79 -2.16 -5.23
CA ALA A 143 22.41 -1.81 -6.59
C ALA A 143 20.96 -2.26 -6.84
N PHE A 144 20.09 -1.32 -7.22
CA PHE A 144 18.71 -1.61 -7.60
C PHE A 144 18.45 -1.10 -9.02
N THR A 145 18.17 -2.00 -9.94
CA THR A 145 17.80 -1.69 -11.32
C THR A 145 16.31 -1.98 -11.50
N PRO A 146 15.46 -0.96 -11.75
CA PRO A 146 14.03 -1.18 -11.89
C PRO A 146 13.69 -1.91 -13.20
N SER A 147 12.71 -2.81 -13.13
CA SER A 147 12.06 -3.48 -14.25
C SER A 147 10.56 -3.26 -14.15
N LEU A 148 10.09 -2.16 -14.71
CA LEU A 148 8.73 -1.68 -14.51
C LEU A 148 7.66 -2.68 -14.95
N ARG A 149 6.57 -2.72 -14.17
CA ARG A 149 5.33 -3.47 -14.47
C ARG A 149 4.17 -2.49 -14.72
N PRO A 150 4.07 -1.90 -15.92
CA PRO A 150 3.05 -0.88 -16.21
C PRO A 150 1.61 -1.38 -16.00
N HIS A 151 1.40 -2.69 -16.16
CA HIS A 151 0.09 -3.32 -15.96
C HIS A 151 -0.43 -3.27 -14.50
N MET A 152 0.41 -2.91 -13.52
CA MET A 152 0.02 -2.75 -12.11
C MET A 152 -0.48 -1.33 -11.79
N LEU A 153 -0.29 -0.37 -12.70
CA LEU A 153 -0.59 1.04 -12.48
C LEU A 153 -1.71 1.50 -13.41
N ALA A 154 -2.65 2.28 -12.88
CA ALA A 154 -3.59 3.07 -13.64
C ALA A 154 -3.34 4.57 -13.39
N GLY A 155 -3.39 5.38 -14.43
CA GLY A 155 -3.39 6.83 -14.36
C GLY A 155 -4.81 7.42 -14.42
N VAL A 156 -4.92 8.74 -14.27
CA VAL A 156 -6.22 9.45 -14.33
C VAL A 156 -6.94 9.18 -15.67
N GLU A 157 -6.20 9.10 -16.77
CA GLU A 157 -6.79 8.83 -18.11
C GLU A 157 -7.33 7.41 -18.24
N ASP A 158 -6.73 6.44 -17.56
CA ASP A 158 -7.25 5.07 -17.51
C ASP A 158 -8.59 5.05 -16.77
N VAL A 159 -8.66 5.78 -15.64
CA VAL A 159 -9.89 5.90 -14.84
C VAL A 159 -10.98 6.67 -15.58
N ARG A 160 -10.63 7.75 -16.33
CA ARG A 160 -11.59 8.45 -17.18
C ARG A 160 -12.19 7.55 -18.25
N ARG A 161 -11.37 6.70 -18.88
CA ARG A 161 -11.85 5.70 -19.87
C ARG A 161 -12.71 4.61 -19.23
N ALA A 162 -12.49 4.31 -17.97
CA ALA A 162 -13.26 3.32 -17.23
C ALA A 162 -14.69 3.78 -16.88
N LEU A 163 -14.98 5.08 -16.95
CA LEU A 163 -16.31 5.59 -16.63
C LEU A 163 -17.35 5.03 -17.63
N GLY A 164 -18.31 4.25 -17.11
CA GLY A 164 -19.35 3.63 -17.91
C GLY A 164 -18.91 2.42 -18.75
N ASP A 165 -17.64 2.00 -18.66
CA ASP A 165 -17.14 0.79 -19.32
C ASP A 165 -17.51 -0.46 -18.49
N PRO A 166 -18.37 -1.35 -18.98
CA PRO A 166 -18.72 -2.58 -18.27
C PRO A 166 -17.55 -3.56 -18.14
N GLY A 167 -16.48 -3.42 -18.92
CA GLY A 167 -15.27 -4.22 -18.87
C GLY A 167 -14.31 -3.83 -17.72
N VAL A 168 -14.60 -2.74 -17.00
CA VAL A 168 -13.75 -2.26 -15.89
C VAL A 168 -14.58 -2.16 -14.60
N LEU A 169 -14.01 -2.53 -13.48
CA LEU A 169 -14.55 -2.31 -12.15
C LEU A 169 -13.65 -1.36 -11.37
N LEU A 170 -14.20 -0.21 -10.95
CA LEU A 170 -13.55 0.71 -10.04
C LEU A 170 -13.86 0.31 -8.59
N VAL A 171 -12.84 0.28 -7.72
CA VAL A 171 -12.96 -0.15 -6.32
C VAL A 171 -12.40 0.92 -5.40
N ASP A 172 -13.26 1.56 -4.61
CA ASP A 172 -12.86 2.54 -3.59
C ASP A 172 -12.58 1.85 -2.26
N SER A 173 -11.36 2.02 -1.76
CA SER A 173 -10.90 1.42 -0.49
C SER A 173 -11.09 2.30 0.74
N ARG A 174 -11.71 3.49 0.62
CA ARG A 174 -12.00 4.37 1.75
C ARG A 174 -13.14 3.83 2.62
N ALA A 175 -13.30 4.42 3.82
CA ALA A 175 -14.45 4.15 4.68
C ALA A 175 -15.78 4.48 3.96
N ALA A 176 -16.84 3.76 4.32
CA ALA A 176 -18.12 3.83 3.62
C ALA A 176 -18.77 5.23 3.69
N ASP A 177 -18.61 5.94 4.79
CA ASP A 177 -19.10 7.32 4.98
C ASP A 177 -18.38 8.33 4.05
N ARG A 178 -17.08 8.15 3.83
CA ARG A 178 -16.30 8.93 2.86
C ARG A 178 -16.73 8.63 1.42
N PHE A 179 -16.89 7.35 1.10
CA PHE A 179 -17.39 6.91 -0.20
C PHE A 179 -18.78 7.50 -0.49
N ALA A 180 -19.68 7.44 0.48
CA ALA A 180 -21.04 7.97 0.35
C ALA A 180 -21.12 9.50 0.26
N GLY A 181 -20.04 10.21 0.51
CA GLY A 181 -20.01 11.67 0.55
C GLY A 181 -20.56 12.29 1.84
N LEU A 182 -20.81 11.47 2.86
CA LEU A 182 -21.35 11.93 4.15
C LEU A 182 -20.31 12.62 5.04
N GLN A 183 -19.04 12.22 4.90
CA GLN A 183 -17.90 12.80 5.62
C GLN A 183 -16.67 12.85 4.71
N GLU A 184 -15.90 13.95 4.78
CA GLU A 184 -14.59 14.03 4.13
C GLU A 184 -13.65 14.93 4.96
N PRO A 185 -12.89 14.32 5.89
CA PRO A 185 -12.02 15.08 6.78
C PRO A 185 -10.67 15.46 6.15
N LEU A 186 -10.31 14.91 4.97
CA LEU A 186 -8.98 15.03 4.39
C LEU A 186 -8.95 15.75 3.04
N ASP A 187 -10.00 15.59 2.24
CA ASP A 187 -10.06 16.11 0.87
C ASP A 187 -11.11 17.22 0.75
N VAL A 188 -10.90 18.14 -0.20
CA VAL A 188 -11.78 19.31 -0.39
C VAL A 188 -13.13 18.99 -1.03
N LYS A 189 -13.32 17.80 -1.57
CA LYS A 189 -14.58 17.33 -2.16
C LYS A 189 -14.93 15.95 -1.60
N ALA A 190 -16.19 15.77 -1.20
CA ALA A 190 -16.77 14.51 -0.75
C ALA A 190 -17.38 13.72 -1.92
N GLY A 191 -17.55 12.41 -1.75
CA GLY A 191 -18.11 11.52 -2.76
C GLY A 191 -17.09 10.50 -3.28
N HIS A 192 -17.38 9.90 -4.44
CA HIS A 192 -16.55 8.87 -5.07
C HIS A 192 -16.54 9.00 -6.60
N ILE A 193 -15.67 8.25 -7.28
CA ILE A 193 -15.62 8.16 -8.73
C ILE A 193 -16.86 7.40 -9.21
N PRO A 194 -17.68 7.97 -10.15
CA PRO A 194 -18.91 7.33 -10.59
C PRO A 194 -18.72 5.89 -11.06
N GLY A 195 -19.63 4.99 -10.66
CA GLY A 195 -19.60 3.58 -10.99
C GLY A 195 -18.66 2.73 -10.12
N ALA A 196 -17.95 3.33 -9.17
CA ALA A 196 -17.10 2.58 -8.23
C ALA A 196 -17.95 1.83 -7.19
N ILE A 197 -17.45 0.68 -6.75
CA ILE A 197 -17.94 -0.02 -5.56
C ILE A 197 -17.03 0.26 -4.36
N ASN A 198 -17.60 0.23 -3.14
CA ASN A 198 -16.81 0.40 -1.93
C ASN A 198 -16.33 -0.95 -1.36
N ARG A 199 -15.03 -1.05 -1.05
CA ARG A 199 -14.40 -2.16 -0.30
C ARG A 199 -13.38 -1.59 0.67
N PHE A 200 -13.85 -1.30 1.89
CA PHE A 200 -13.02 -0.64 2.90
C PHE A 200 -11.78 -1.48 3.22
N TRP A 201 -10.61 -0.90 3.08
CA TRP A 201 -9.33 -1.60 3.22
C TRP A 201 -9.11 -2.29 4.56
N LYS A 202 -9.64 -1.74 5.69
CA LYS A 202 -9.50 -2.39 6.99
C LYS A 202 -10.24 -3.73 7.08
N GLN A 203 -11.14 -3.99 6.17
CA GLN A 203 -11.91 -5.25 6.15
C GLN A 203 -11.08 -6.45 5.70
N VAL A 204 -9.84 -6.26 5.20
CA VAL A 204 -8.91 -7.38 4.95
C VAL A 204 -8.25 -7.88 6.24
N GLN A 205 -8.47 -7.21 7.36
CA GLN A 205 -7.97 -7.59 8.67
C GLN A 205 -9.08 -8.12 9.58
N GLY A 206 -8.70 -9.04 10.46
CA GLY A 206 -9.52 -9.50 11.57
C GLY A 206 -9.41 -8.56 12.78
N ASP A 207 -10.26 -8.78 13.78
CA ASP A 207 -10.34 -7.97 15.01
C ASP A 207 -9.06 -7.98 15.84
N ASN A 208 -8.22 -8.99 15.67
CA ASN A 208 -6.91 -9.12 16.33
C ASN A 208 -5.77 -8.38 15.61
N GLY A 209 -6.07 -7.66 14.52
CA GLY A 209 -5.11 -6.94 13.70
C GLY A 209 -4.29 -7.81 12.73
N SER A 210 -4.50 -9.13 12.71
CA SER A 210 -3.90 -10.02 11.71
C SER A 210 -4.67 -9.95 10.40
N TRP A 211 -4.02 -10.28 9.30
CA TRP A 211 -4.69 -10.47 8.03
C TRP A 211 -5.66 -11.66 8.10
N LYS A 212 -6.82 -11.49 7.49
CA LYS A 212 -7.81 -12.55 7.36
C LYS A 212 -7.27 -13.73 6.55
N SER A 213 -7.85 -14.90 6.78
CA SER A 213 -7.59 -16.09 5.98
C SER A 213 -8.03 -15.92 4.53
N ASP A 214 -7.50 -16.74 3.62
CA ASP A 214 -7.88 -16.69 2.20
C ASP A 214 -9.40 -16.88 1.99
N GLY A 215 -10.07 -17.69 2.80
CA GLY A 215 -11.51 -17.87 2.76
C GLY A 215 -12.26 -16.57 3.08
N GLU A 216 -11.92 -15.93 4.20
CA GLU A 216 -12.53 -14.67 4.62
C GLU A 216 -12.23 -13.53 3.64
N LEU A 217 -11.00 -13.49 3.09
CA LEU A 217 -10.62 -12.49 2.06
C LEU A 217 -11.44 -12.69 0.78
N ARG A 218 -11.68 -13.95 0.36
CA ARG A 218 -12.53 -14.24 -0.81
C ARG A 218 -13.97 -13.79 -0.58
N GLU A 219 -14.53 -13.97 0.60
CA GLU A 219 -15.87 -13.46 0.94
C GLU A 219 -15.90 -11.93 0.90
N GLN A 220 -14.90 -11.27 1.52
CA GLN A 220 -14.80 -9.81 1.59
C GLN A 220 -14.66 -9.16 0.22
N LEU A 221 -13.88 -9.77 -0.67
CA LEU A 221 -13.58 -9.26 -2.00
C LEU A 221 -14.41 -9.95 -3.11
N ALA A 222 -15.42 -10.73 -2.75
CA ALA A 222 -16.20 -11.53 -3.69
C ALA A 222 -16.70 -10.77 -4.93
N PRO A 223 -17.27 -9.56 -4.86
CA PRO A 223 -17.68 -8.84 -6.06
C PRO A 223 -16.53 -8.44 -6.98
N VAL A 224 -15.34 -8.16 -6.41
CA VAL A 224 -14.14 -7.82 -7.19
C VAL A 224 -13.61 -9.08 -7.89
N ILE A 225 -13.55 -10.19 -7.15
CA ILE A 225 -13.11 -11.50 -7.65
C ILE A 225 -14.03 -11.97 -8.77
N ALA A 226 -15.35 -11.91 -8.57
CA ALA A 226 -16.33 -12.31 -9.58
C ALA A 226 -16.17 -11.49 -10.88
N ALA A 227 -15.98 -10.17 -10.78
CA ALA A 227 -15.74 -9.33 -11.94
C ALA A 227 -14.45 -9.72 -12.69
N MET A 228 -13.38 -10.00 -11.95
CA MET A 228 -12.10 -10.43 -12.55
C MET A 228 -12.19 -11.83 -13.17
N ASP A 229 -12.93 -12.75 -12.57
CA ASP A 229 -13.19 -14.08 -13.13
C ASP A 229 -14.03 -14.03 -14.42
N GLU A 230 -14.90 -13.01 -14.56
CA GLU A 230 -15.62 -12.69 -15.80
C GLU A 230 -14.75 -11.98 -16.86
N GLY A 231 -13.47 -11.75 -16.57
CA GLY A 231 -12.52 -11.11 -17.48
C GLY A 231 -12.51 -9.57 -17.42
N ARG A 232 -13.17 -8.97 -16.44
CA ARG A 232 -13.14 -7.52 -16.23
C ARG A 232 -11.80 -7.08 -15.60
N GLU A 233 -11.34 -5.89 -15.96
CA GLU A 233 -10.23 -5.23 -15.28
C GLU A 233 -10.70 -4.66 -13.94
N ALA A 234 -9.88 -4.77 -12.90
CA ALA A 234 -10.13 -4.09 -11.63
C ALA A 234 -9.10 -3.00 -11.38
N ILE A 235 -9.56 -1.77 -11.10
CA ILE A 235 -8.74 -0.63 -10.70
C ILE A 235 -9.13 -0.24 -9.27
N VAL A 236 -8.17 -0.39 -8.35
CA VAL A 236 -8.37 -0.09 -6.93
C VAL A 236 -7.80 1.29 -6.62
N TYR A 237 -8.53 2.09 -5.87
CA TYR A 237 -8.08 3.40 -5.40
C TYR A 237 -8.52 3.67 -3.95
N CYS A 238 -8.05 4.75 -3.36
CA CYS A 238 -8.47 5.23 -2.05
C CYS A 238 -8.46 6.76 -1.99
N GLY A 239 -7.97 7.37 -0.90
CA GLY A 239 -7.76 8.82 -0.82
C GLY A 239 -6.51 9.29 -1.57
N SER A 240 -5.40 8.57 -1.48
CA SER A 240 -4.08 8.99 -2.00
C SER A 240 -3.17 7.82 -2.42
N GLY A 241 -3.73 6.65 -2.75
CA GLY A 241 -3.00 5.49 -3.25
C GLY A 241 -2.20 4.71 -2.20
N VAL A 242 -2.42 4.96 -0.92
CA VAL A 242 -1.77 4.24 0.19
C VAL A 242 -2.68 3.16 0.73
N SER A 243 -3.84 3.53 1.29
CA SER A 243 -4.77 2.59 1.91
C SER A 243 -5.53 1.69 0.90
N ALA A 244 -5.34 1.85 -0.39
CA ALA A 244 -5.76 0.89 -1.41
C ALA A 244 -4.81 -0.32 -1.51
N CYS A 245 -3.54 -0.15 -1.13
CA CYS A 245 -2.52 -1.20 -1.28
C CYS A 245 -2.82 -2.49 -0.50
N PRO A 246 -3.42 -2.49 0.70
CA PRO A 246 -3.88 -3.72 1.35
C PRO A 246 -4.88 -4.53 0.52
N ASN A 247 -5.85 -3.88 -0.14
CA ASN A 247 -6.80 -4.59 -1.02
C ASN A 247 -6.09 -5.17 -2.26
N VAL A 248 -5.14 -4.41 -2.84
CA VAL A 248 -4.31 -4.90 -3.97
C VAL A 248 -3.47 -6.10 -3.54
N LEU A 249 -2.83 -6.05 -2.35
CA LEU A 249 -2.05 -7.15 -1.80
C LEU A 249 -2.92 -8.38 -1.53
N ALA A 250 -4.12 -8.19 -0.95
CA ALA A 250 -5.07 -9.28 -0.70
C ALA A 250 -5.51 -9.96 -2.02
N LEU A 251 -5.84 -9.18 -3.04
CA LEU A 251 -6.18 -9.72 -4.36
C LEU A 251 -4.99 -10.47 -4.98
N HIS A 252 -3.79 -9.91 -4.89
CA HIS A 252 -2.58 -10.59 -5.37
C HIS A 252 -2.34 -11.92 -4.64
N ARG A 253 -2.52 -11.96 -3.30
CA ARG A 253 -2.43 -13.16 -2.47
C ARG A 253 -3.43 -14.23 -2.92
N LEU A 254 -4.64 -13.82 -3.32
CA LEU A 254 -5.71 -14.71 -3.77
C LEU A 254 -5.55 -15.18 -5.22
N GLY A 255 -4.49 -14.75 -5.93
CA GLY A 255 -4.19 -15.20 -7.29
C GLY A 255 -4.60 -14.22 -8.40
N TYR A 256 -4.88 -12.96 -8.07
CA TYR A 256 -5.25 -11.89 -9.01
C TYR A 256 -4.17 -10.81 -9.15
N PRO A 257 -2.96 -11.13 -9.68
CA PRO A 257 -1.83 -10.19 -9.74
C PRO A 257 -2.01 -9.07 -10.78
N GLN A 258 -3.02 -9.17 -11.66
CA GLN A 258 -3.33 -8.20 -12.72
C GLN A 258 -4.16 -7.00 -12.25
N VAL A 259 -4.55 -6.95 -10.95
CA VAL A 259 -5.25 -5.82 -10.37
C VAL A 259 -4.38 -4.56 -10.47
N LYS A 260 -4.98 -3.43 -10.88
CA LYS A 260 -4.30 -2.14 -10.99
C LYS A 260 -4.53 -1.26 -9.76
N LEU A 261 -3.53 -0.47 -9.42
CA LEU A 261 -3.67 0.62 -8.46
C LEU A 261 -3.75 1.96 -9.21
N TYR A 262 -4.78 2.75 -8.96
CA TYR A 262 -4.77 4.18 -9.28
C TYR A 262 -4.05 4.93 -8.16
N ALA A 263 -2.75 5.18 -8.35
CA ALA A 263 -1.89 5.70 -7.29
C ALA A 263 -2.25 7.13 -6.88
N GLY A 264 -2.71 7.98 -7.80
CA GLY A 264 -3.18 9.34 -7.49
C GLY A 264 -4.47 9.36 -6.68
N SER A 265 -5.35 8.38 -6.91
CA SER A 265 -6.57 8.15 -6.15
C SER A 265 -7.55 9.34 -6.12
N TRP A 266 -8.39 9.41 -5.08
CA TRP A 266 -9.42 10.44 -4.94
C TRP A 266 -8.85 11.86 -4.94
N SER A 267 -7.76 12.10 -4.22
CA SER A 267 -7.13 13.43 -4.14
C SER A 267 -6.56 13.90 -5.48
N ASP A 268 -6.13 13.00 -6.37
CA ASP A 268 -5.77 13.31 -7.75
C ASP A 268 -7.02 13.52 -8.62
N TRP A 269 -8.01 12.63 -8.50
CA TRP A 269 -9.24 12.70 -9.27
C TRP A 269 -9.96 14.04 -9.16
N ILE A 270 -10.08 14.55 -7.92
CA ILE A 270 -10.78 15.81 -7.62
C ILE A 270 -9.96 17.06 -7.94
N SER A 271 -8.66 16.93 -8.24
CA SER A 271 -7.79 18.03 -8.67
C SER A 271 -8.14 18.51 -10.10
N TYR A 272 -8.87 17.70 -10.85
CA TYR A 272 -9.39 18.04 -12.17
C TYR A 272 -10.85 18.48 -12.05
N PRO A 273 -11.16 19.77 -12.31
CA PRO A 273 -12.51 20.29 -12.13
C PRO A 273 -13.58 19.62 -12.99
N GLU A 274 -13.19 19.09 -14.15
CA GLU A 274 -14.07 18.42 -15.12
C GLU A 274 -14.44 16.99 -14.74
N ASN A 275 -13.71 16.37 -13.80
CA ASN A 275 -13.98 15.00 -13.41
C ASN A 275 -15.29 14.89 -12.61
N PRO A 276 -16.20 13.99 -13.00
CA PRO A 276 -17.49 13.81 -12.31
C PRO A 276 -17.29 13.16 -10.94
N ILE A 277 -18.22 13.45 -10.04
CA ILE A 277 -18.28 12.93 -8.68
C ILE A 277 -19.67 12.38 -8.45
N ALA A 278 -19.78 11.22 -7.80
CA ALA A 278 -21.02 10.64 -7.34
C ALA A 278 -21.07 10.59 -5.80
N THR A 279 -22.29 10.58 -5.26
CA THR A 279 -22.60 10.33 -3.86
C THR A 279 -23.72 9.30 -3.76
N ASN A 280 -23.99 8.72 -2.58
CA ASN A 280 -25.08 7.75 -2.42
C ASN A 280 -26.48 8.37 -2.42
N GLU A 281 -26.61 9.67 -2.66
CA GLU A 281 -27.90 10.37 -2.77
C GLU A 281 -28.42 10.42 -4.24
N GLU A 282 -27.67 9.83 -5.17
CA GLU A 282 -28.04 9.75 -6.60
C GLU A 282 -28.58 8.38 -7.02
#